data_8751965e405048d21db972dab795ffbf
#
_entry.id   8751965e405048d21db972dab795ffbf
#
_cell.length_a   1.000
_cell.length_b   1.000
_cell.length_c   1.000
_cell.angle_alpha   90.00
_cell.angle_beta   90.00
_cell.angle_gamma   90.00
#
_symmetry.space_group_name_H-M   'P 1'
#
loop_
_entity.id
_entity.type
_entity.pdbx_description
1 polymer ?
#
loop_
_entity_poly.entity_id
_entity_poly.type
_entity_poly.pdbx_seq_one_letter_code
_entity_poly.pdbx_strand_id
1 'polypeptide(L)'
;MYKRKKITIKTIIIIILVICAAGIGGFLLYHHISMNRTVATASISENNADAADLQDAENKPENSELADGSGTEANISANDKSDTKDNEPADESGMEDNVSTSEMEKDEPAAESDTQEDDAVRQESVKVRGIYVTGPTAGSTSMEKLIQLIDETELNTVVIDVKNDEGQITYQMNLETAQNMDACISYIGDMEALMATLKEHDIYTIARIVCFKDPYLAQNHPELALKKADGTPVTDAYGLAWVNPCKEEVWEYLTDVAIAAAEAGFDEIQYDYVRFPIGSVADAANYGVAIENGTKEKMITGFLTYATERLHEKGIIVTADVFGTIIGSEVDIEHVGQNYTALAETIDVLSPMVYPSHYGCGVYGYKVPDAEPYGTVFAALTDSSEELQALEESDKAIVRPWLQAFTATWVDGHISYGGKQIREQIQAVYDAGYDEWILWNSRNHYEADGLLSADEADADTVTENPDTENTEVTPHSFGT
;
A
#
# COMPACT_ATOMS: atom_id res chain seq x y z
N MET A 1 42.08 -47.55 36.79
CA MET A 1 41.14 -47.32 37.90
C MET A 1 40.86 -45.82 38.00
N TYR A 2 39.76 -45.38 37.40
CA TYR A 2 39.37 -43.97 37.33
C TYR A 2 38.50 -43.64 38.56
N LYS A 3 38.99 -42.80 39.48
CA LYS A 3 38.24 -42.38 40.67
C LYS A 3 37.20 -41.34 40.26
N ARG A 4 35.92 -41.70 40.21
CA ARG A 4 34.80 -40.76 40.12
C ARG A 4 34.78 -39.84 41.35
N LYS A 5 35.06 -38.55 41.18
CA LYS A 5 34.84 -37.52 42.20
C LYS A 5 33.32 -37.40 42.46
N LYS A 6 32.91 -37.68 43.71
CA LYS A 6 31.51 -37.45 44.12
C LYS A 6 31.27 -35.95 44.18
N ILE A 7 30.35 -35.44 43.32
CA ILE A 7 29.90 -34.05 43.41
C ILE A 7 29.13 -33.90 44.72
N THR A 8 29.49 -32.93 45.52
CA THR A 8 28.81 -32.66 46.80
C THR A 8 27.50 -31.91 46.57
N ILE A 9 26.53 -32.11 47.48
CA ILE A 9 25.22 -31.41 47.42
C ILE A 9 25.43 -29.89 47.37
N LYS A 10 26.42 -29.35 48.04
CA LYS A 10 26.78 -27.92 47.95
C LYS A 10 27.15 -27.48 46.53
N THR A 11 27.88 -28.30 45.79
CA THR A 11 28.25 -28.00 44.37
C THR A 11 27.02 -28.01 43.46
N ILE A 12 26.09 -28.92 43.70
CA ILE A 12 24.84 -28.98 42.94
C ILE A 12 23.98 -27.73 43.21
N ILE A 13 23.87 -27.31 44.48
CA ILE A 13 23.11 -26.09 44.86
C ILE A 13 23.72 -24.85 44.21
N ILE A 14 25.06 -24.72 44.18
CA ILE A 14 25.75 -23.58 43.55
C ILE A 14 25.47 -23.56 42.03
N ILE A 15 25.51 -24.71 41.37
CA ILE A 15 25.22 -24.80 39.92
C ILE A 15 23.77 -24.40 39.64
N ILE A 16 22.81 -24.84 40.44
CA ILE A 16 21.39 -24.45 40.29
C ILE A 16 21.19 -22.95 40.49
N LEU A 17 21.84 -22.35 41.49
CA LEU A 17 21.77 -20.90 41.72
C LEU A 17 22.38 -20.08 40.59
N VAL A 18 23.47 -20.54 39.98
CA VAL A 18 24.09 -19.87 38.83
C VAL A 18 23.18 -19.97 37.58
N ILE A 19 22.54 -21.11 37.35
CA ILE A 19 21.59 -21.29 36.24
C ILE A 19 20.33 -20.40 36.44
N CYS A 20 19.80 -20.35 37.67
CA CYS A 20 18.67 -19.48 38.00
C CYS A 20 19.02 -17.99 37.84
N ALA A 21 20.22 -17.58 38.31
CA ALA A 21 20.68 -16.18 38.14
C ALA A 21 20.89 -15.80 36.68
N ALA A 22 21.43 -16.70 35.85
CA ALA A 22 21.57 -16.50 34.42
C ALA A 22 20.20 -16.44 33.69
N GLY A 23 19.25 -17.30 34.11
CA GLY A 23 17.87 -17.26 33.57
C GLY A 23 17.13 -15.97 33.92
N ILE A 24 17.24 -15.50 35.16
CA ILE A 24 16.63 -14.23 35.62
C ILE A 24 17.29 -13.04 34.89
N GLY A 25 18.63 -13.05 34.76
CA GLY A 25 19.36 -12.00 34.04
C GLY A 25 18.98 -11.94 32.56
N GLY A 26 18.86 -13.10 31.91
CA GLY A 26 18.39 -13.20 30.53
C GLY A 26 16.93 -12.73 30.34
N PHE A 27 16.05 -13.13 31.26
CA PHE A 27 14.65 -12.70 31.26
C PHE A 27 14.49 -11.17 31.47
N LEU A 28 15.27 -10.60 32.42
CA LEU A 28 15.26 -9.16 32.69
C LEU A 28 15.86 -8.36 31.52
N LEU A 29 16.88 -8.87 30.85
CA LEU A 29 17.47 -8.26 29.67
C LEU A 29 16.50 -8.31 28.49
N TYR A 30 15.89 -9.47 28.25
CA TYR A 30 14.86 -9.64 27.22
C TYR A 30 13.65 -8.71 27.47
N HIS A 31 13.16 -8.66 28.73
CA HIS A 31 12.04 -7.79 29.10
C HIS A 31 12.40 -6.30 28.99
N HIS A 32 13.65 -5.92 29.31
CA HIS A 32 14.11 -4.54 29.17
C HIS A 32 14.28 -4.14 27.70
N ILE A 33 14.77 -5.04 26.83
CA ILE A 33 14.88 -4.83 25.39
C ILE A 33 13.47 -4.77 24.77
N SER A 34 12.58 -5.67 25.16
CA SER A 34 11.18 -5.70 24.69
C SER A 34 10.42 -4.44 25.13
N MET A 35 10.53 -4.01 26.42
CA MET A 35 9.88 -2.77 26.87
C MET A 35 10.46 -1.51 26.21
N ASN A 36 11.76 -1.45 25.94
CA ASN A 36 12.34 -0.32 25.22
C ASN A 36 11.92 -0.30 23.74
N ARG A 37 11.74 -1.45 23.10
CA ARG A 37 11.12 -1.55 21.75
C ARG A 37 9.68 -1.04 21.80
N THR A 38 8.86 -1.52 22.71
CA THR A 38 7.43 -1.15 22.84
C THR A 38 7.24 0.34 23.18
N VAL A 39 8.09 0.93 24.02
CA VAL A 39 8.02 2.38 24.34
C VAL A 39 8.51 3.23 23.17
N ALA A 40 9.52 2.78 22.43
CA ALA A 40 9.97 3.48 21.23
C ALA A 40 8.90 3.45 20.12
N THR A 41 8.24 2.30 19.91
CA THR A 41 7.18 2.16 18.90
C THR A 41 5.89 2.92 19.27
N ALA A 42 5.44 2.89 20.53
CA ALA A 42 4.24 3.61 20.96
C ALA A 42 4.38 5.15 20.86
N SER A 43 5.61 5.70 21.04
CA SER A 43 5.87 7.13 20.81
C SER A 43 5.98 7.51 19.32
N ILE A 44 6.12 6.53 18.45
CA ILE A 44 6.28 6.66 17.01
C ILE A 44 4.90 6.75 16.31
N SER A 45 3.91 5.94 16.74
CA SER A 45 2.64 5.84 16.00
C SER A 45 1.83 7.15 16.00
N GLU A 46 1.77 7.89 17.11
CA GLU A 46 1.09 9.19 17.15
C GLU A 46 1.82 10.28 16.34
N ASN A 47 3.16 10.31 16.40
CA ASN A 47 3.94 11.31 15.67
C ASN A 47 4.10 11.01 14.17
N ASN A 48 4.11 9.74 13.78
CA ASN A 48 4.32 9.36 12.37
C ASN A 48 3.04 9.40 11.54
N ALA A 49 1.89 9.17 12.16
CA ALA A 49 0.61 9.36 11.51
C ALA A 49 0.35 10.83 11.18
N ASP A 50 0.63 11.71 12.16
CA ASP A 50 0.57 13.16 11.95
C ASP A 50 1.63 13.59 10.90
N ALA A 51 2.79 12.93 10.81
CA ALA A 51 3.82 13.24 9.83
C ALA A 51 3.46 12.77 8.41
N ALA A 52 2.79 11.62 8.25
CA ALA A 52 2.28 11.18 6.96
C ALA A 52 1.17 12.12 6.46
N ASP A 53 0.24 12.46 7.33
CA ASP A 53 -0.81 13.45 7.04
C ASP A 53 -0.24 14.87 6.82
N LEU A 54 0.85 15.27 7.54
CA LEU A 54 1.56 16.55 7.34
C LEU A 54 2.27 16.61 5.98
N GLN A 55 2.82 15.50 5.49
CA GLN A 55 3.48 15.44 4.19
C GLN A 55 2.49 15.71 3.06
N ASP A 56 1.31 15.12 3.12
CA ASP A 56 0.26 15.32 2.12
C ASP A 56 -0.21 16.78 2.07
N ALA A 57 -0.15 17.52 3.18
CA ALA A 57 -0.57 18.92 3.24
C ALA A 57 0.51 19.93 2.87
N GLU A 58 1.77 19.74 3.29
CA GLU A 58 2.87 20.62 2.89
C GLU A 58 3.17 20.51 1.38
N ASN A 59 2.77 19.39 0.78
CA ASN A 59 3.00 19.09 -0.63
C ASN A 59 1.78 19.34 -1.52
N LYS A 60 0.68 19.87 -0.99
CA LYS A 60 -0.45 20.31 -1.81
C LYS A 60 0.07 21.35 -2.82
N PRO A 61 -0.13 21.15 -4.14
CA PRO A 61 0.33 22.12 -5.12
C PRO A 61 -0.30 23.48 -4.80
N GLU A 62 0.53 24.50 -4.56
CA GLU A 62 0.06 25.87 -4.56
C GLU A 62 -0.62 26.09 -5.91
N ASN A 63 -1.95 26.25 -5.89
CA ASN A 63 -2.69 26.72 -7.05
C ASN A 63 -2.00 27.98 -7.55
N SER A 64 -1.24 27.88 -8.63
CA SER A 64 -0.73 29.03 -9.33
C SER A 64 -1.94 29.82 -9.77
N GLU A 65 -2.18 30.95 -9.09
CA GLU A 65 -3.03 32.02 -9.57
C GLU A 65 -2.59 32.40 -10.99
N LEU A 66 -3.30 31.94 -11.96
CA LEU A 66 -3.38 32.65 -13.24
C LEU A 66 -4.59 33.58 -13.16
N ALA A 67 -4.31 34.77 -12.59
CA ALA A 67 -5.14 35.93 -12.82
C ALA A 67 -4.92 36.41 -14.25
N ASP A 68 -6.00 36.54 -14.99
CA ASP A 68 -6.34 37.73 -15.76
C ASP A 68 -7.74 37.49 -16.37
N GLY A 69 -8.76 38.23 -16.04
CA GLY A 69 -8.96 39.61 -16.35
C GLY A 69 -9.81 39.73 -17.61
N SER A 70 -11.15 39.68 -17.45
CA SER A 70 -12.02 40.70 -18.08
C SER A 70 -13.49 40.35 -17.84
N GLY A 71 -14.18 41.29 -17.22
CA GLY A 71 -15.56 41.25 -16.85
C GLY A 71 -16.53 41.28 -18.04
N THR A 72 -17.72 40.87 -17.74
CA THR A 72 -18.95 41.65 -18.07
C THR A 72 -20.08 41.13 -17.18
N GLU A 73 -20.68 42.07 -16.47
CA GLU A 73 -21.94 41.95 -15.75
C GLU A 73 -23.08 41.67 -16.71
N ALA A 74 -24.03 40.79 -16.34
CA ALA A 74 -25.42 40.95 -16.70
C ALA A 74 -26.31 40.29 -15.64
N ASN A 75 -26.93 41.14 -14.87
CA ASN A 75 -28.14 40.95 -14.08
C ASN A 75 -29.28 40.36 -14.91
N ILE A 76 -30.19 39.63 -14.24
CA ILE A 76 -31.66 39.76 -14.25
C ILE A 76 -32.25 38.51 -13.57
N SER A 77 -32.68 38.61 -12.32
CA SER A 77 -34.06 38.83 -11.84
C SER A 77 -35.05 37.66 -12.02
N ALA A 78 -35.43 37.17 -10.86
CA ALA A 78 -36.61 36.48 -10.36
C ALA A 78 -37.90 36.51 -11.18
N ASN A 79 -38.65 35.43 -11.09
CA ASN A 79 -40.07 35.25 -10.75
C ASN A 79 -40.56 33.91 -11.29
N ASP A 80 -41.21 33.12 -10.58
CA ASP A 80 -42.33 33.03 -9.65
C ASP A 80 -43.38 32.01 -10.20
N LYS A 81 -43.78 31.12 -9.29
CA LYS A 81 -45.10 30.45 -9.10
C LYS A 81 -45.63 29.34 -10.03
N SER A 82 -45.83 28.21 -9.31
CA SER A 82 -47.15 27.51 -9.04
C SER A 82 -47.72 26.71 -10.21
N ASP A 83 -48.26 25.55 -10.03
CA ASP A 83 -49.26 24.96 -9.17
C ASP A 83 -49.43 23.45 -9.47
N THR A 84 -49.56 22.70 -8.38
CA THR A 84 -50.41 21.53 -8.10
C THR A 84 -51.13 20.77 -9.22
N LYS A 85 -51.08 19.43 -9.15
CA LYS A 85 -52.26 18.57 -8.84
C LYS A 85 -51.90 17.07 -8.78
N ASP A 86 -52.24 16.54 -7.62
CA ASP A 86 -52.72 15.23 -7.26
C ASP A 86 -53.19 14.26 -8.36
N ASN A 87 -52.86 12.98 -8.18
CA ASN A 87 -53.83 11.89 -8.10
C ASN A 87 -53.12 10.53 -7.78
N GLU A 88 -53.44 10.03 -6.59
CA GLU A 88 -53.57 8.62 -6.27
C GLU A 88 -55.03 8.18 -6.56
N PRO A 89 -55.48 6.90 -6.34
CA PRO A 89 -54.80 5.59 -6.10
C PRO A 89 -55.50 4.40 -6.79
N ALA A 90 -55.15 3.20 -6.31
CA ALA A 90 -55.88 1.90 -6.35
C ALA A 90 -55.55 0.95 -7.50
N ASP A 91 -55.47 -0.38 -7.40
CA ASP A 91 -55.89 -1.34 -6.36
C ASP A 91 -55.36 -2.73 -6.69
N GLU A 92 -55.15 -3.52 -5.69
CA GLU A 92 -55.18 -4.96 -5.40
C GLU A 92 -55.31 -6.01 -6.51
N SER A 93 -54.59 -7.09 -6.30
CA SER A 93 -54.96 -8.54 -6.11
C SER A 93 -53.92 -9.42 -6.77
N GLY A 94 -53.37 -10.50 -6.27
CA GLY A 94 -53.76 -11.44 -5.23
C GLY A 94 -53.35 -12.83 -5.68
N MET A 95 -52.69 -13.62 -4.83
CA MET A 95 -52.65 -15.11 -4.73
C MET A 95 -52.10 -15.89 -5.93
N GLU A 96 -51.37 -17.00 -5.83
CA GLU A 96 -51.28 -18.09 -4.84
C GLU A 96 -50.03 -18.95 -5.05
N ASP A 97 -49.68 -19.68 -4.02
CA ASP A 97 -48.72 -20.76 -3.82
C ASP A 97 -48.57 -21.78 -4.95
N ASN A 98 -47.35 -22.30 -5.13
CA ASN A 98 -47.19 -23.72 -5.31
C ASN A 98 -45.81 -24.24 -4.85
N VAL A 99 -45.86 -24.98 -3.78
CA VAL A 99 -44.78 -25.85 -3.28
C VAL A 99 -44.67 -27.08 -4.19
N SER A 100 -43.48 -27.39 -4.66
CA SER A 100 -43.15 -28.76 -5.09
C SER A 100 -41.72 -29.09 -4.71
N THR A 101 -41.62 -29.93 -3.70
CA THR A 101 -40.46 -30.72 -3.31
C THR A 101 -40.13 -31.75 -4.40
N SER A 102 -38.87 -31.83 -4.82
CA SER A 102 -38.28 -33.06 -5.31
C SER A 102 -36.82 -33.16 -4.85
N GLU A 103 -36.61 -34.14 -3.97
CA GLU A 103 -35.30 -34.69 -3.64
C GLU A 103 -34.67 -35.32 -4.91
N MET A 104 -33.39 -35.02 -5.14
CA MET A 104 -32.51 -35.90 -5.90
C MET A 104 -31.05 -35.74 -5.46
N GLU A 105 -30.57 -36.82 -4.99
CA GLU A 105 -29.27 -37.45 -4.91
C GLU A 105 -27.99 -36.61 -5.12
N LYS A 106 -27.11 -36.80 -4.12
CA LYS A 106 -25.68 -36.50 -4.12
C LYS A 106 -24.97 -37.27 -5.24
N ASP A 107 -24.24 -36.53 -6.05
CA ASP A 107 -22.99 -37.00 -6.65
C ASP A 107 -21.97 -35.85 -6.47
N GLU A 108 -20.96 -36.08 -5.63
CA GLU A 108 -19.74 -35.34 -5.58
C GLU A 108 -18.92 -35.67 -6.83
N PRO A 109 -18.37 -34.67 -7.52
CA PRO A 109 -17.08 -34.82 -8.14
C PRO A 109 -16.04 -34.02 -7.34
N ALA A 110 -14.93 -34.69 -7.12
CA ALA A 110 -13.73 -34.23 -6.47
C ALA A 110 -13.28 -32.84 -7.02
N ALA A 111 -13.02 -31.92 -6.09
CA ALA A 111 -12.28 -30.74 -6.34
C ALA A 111 -10.81 -31.12 -6.65
N GLU A 112 -10.42 -31.05 -7.91
CA GLU A 112 -9.02 -30.89 -8.31
C GLU A 112 -8.81 -29.39 -8.62
N SER A 113 -8.28 -28.75 -7.64
CA SER A 113 -7.36 -27.61 -7.50
C SER A 113 -7.18 -26.66 -8.69
N ASP A 114 -7.68 -25.44 -8.48
CA ASP A 114 -7.36 -24.18 -9.17
C ASP A 114 -6.00 -23.57 -8.74
N THR A 115 -5.00 -24.37 -8.40
CA THR A 115 -3.68 -23.85 -7.99
C THR A 115 -2.76 -23.49 -9.16
N GLN A 116 -3.14 -23.77 -10.41
CA GLN A 116 -2.28 -23.52 -11.58
C GLN A 116 -2.49 -22.15 -12.24
N GLU A 117 -3.59 -21.45 -12.00
CA GLU A 117 -3.83 -20.11 -12.54
C GLU A 117 -3.24 -19.02 -11.65
N ASP A 118 -3.24 -19.18 -10.32
CA ASP A 118 -2.61 -18.23 -9.39
C ASP A 118 -1.07 -18.21 -9.53
N ASP A 119 -0.46 -19.38 -9.74
CA ASP A 119 0.99 -19.46 -10.01
C ASP A 119 1.40 -18.77 -11.33
N ALA A 120 0.52 -18.70 -12.33
CA ALA A 120 0.81 -18.07 -13.61
C ALA A 120 0.82 -16.52 -13.50
N VAL A 121 -0.06 -15.92 -12.69
CA VAL A 121 -0.09 -14.45 -12.48
C VAL A 121 1.16 -13.98 -11.75
N ARG A 122 1.67 -14.74 -10.78
CA ARG A 122 2.90 -14.42 -10.04
C ARG A 122 4.18 -14.59 -10.87
N GLN A 123 4.20 -15.43 -11.88
CA GLN A 123 5.39 -15.73 -12.69
C GLN A 123 5.71 -14.69 -13.78
N GLU A 124 4.78 -13.83 -14.14
CA GLU A 124 4.96 -12.80 -15.19
C GLU A 124 5.12 -11.37 -14.64
N SER A 125 5.27 -11.18 -13.33
CA SER A 125 5.42 -9.84 -12.74
C SER A 125 6.73 -9.18 -13.16
N VAL A 126 6.62 -7.94 -13.66
CA VAL A 126 7.78 -7.10 -13.98
C VAL A 126 8.50 -6.74 -12.67
N LYS A 127 9.83 -6.84 -12.63
CA LYS A 127 10.62 -6.29 -11.51
C LYS A 127 10.51 -4.77 -11.51
N VAL A 128 9.67 -4.24 -10.64
CA VAL A 128 9.30 -2.83 -10.62
C VAL A 128 10.40 -1.96 -10.01
N ARG A 129 10.80 -0.93 -10.75
CA ARG A 129 11.63 0.20 -10.32
C ARG A 129 10.90 1.47 -10.71
N GLY A 130 10.09 1.99 -9.76
CA GLY A 130 9.03 2.92 -10.11
C GLY A 130 9.16 4.30 -9.50
N ILE A 131 8.33 5.21 -10.02
CA ILE A 131 8.11 6.56 -9.47
C ILE A 131 6.62 6.84 -9.33
N TYR A 132 6.27 7.62 -8.28
CA TYR A 132 4.91 8.12 -8.09
C TYR A 132 4.61 9.33 -8.97
N VAL A 133 3.40 9.38 -9.53
CA VAL A 133 2.91 10.45 -10.41
C VAL A 133 1.50 10.87 -10.04
N THR A 134 1.31 12.14 -9.70
CA THR A 134 -0.04 12.69 -9.44
C THR A 134 -0.87 12.77 -10.73
N GLY A 135 -2.20 12.72 -10.63
CA GLY A 135 -3.10 12.92 -11.77
C GLY A 135 -2.85 14.21 -12.56
N PRO A 136 -2.67 15.38 -11.90
CA PRO A 136 -2.31 16.61 -12.60
C PRO A 136 -0.99 16.53 -13.38
N THR A 137 0.02 15.86 -12.86
CA THR A 137 1.30 15.66 -13.56
C THR A 137 1.13 14.71 -14.75
N ALA A 138 0.44 13.59 -14.56
CA ALA A 138 0.15 12.61 -15.61
C ALA A 138 -0.61 13.21 -16.80
N GLY A 139 -1.52 14.17 -16.55
CA GLY A 139 -2.29 14.87 -17.58
C GLY A 139 -1.60 16.12 -18.16
N SER A 140 -0.33 16.39 -17.82
CA SER A 140 0.40 17.59 -18.27
C SER A 140 1.65 17.24 -19.08
N THR A 141 2.25 18.28 -19.71
CA THR A 141 3.55 18.13 -20.41
C THR A 141 4.71 17.76 -19.49
N SER A 142 4.51 17.76 -18.15
CA SER A 142 5.52 17.27 -17.22
C SER A 142 5.69 15.74 -17.31
N MET A 143 4.65 15.03 -17.75
CA MET A 143 4.71 13.58 -17.96
C MET A 143 5.75 13.19 -19.01
N GLU A 144 5.91 13.99 -20.09
CA GLU A 144 6.93 13.76 -21.11
C GLU A 144 8.36 13.72 -20.53
N LYS A 145 8.63 14.55 -19.49
CA LYS A 145 9.93 14.58 -18.82
C LYS A 145 10.15 13.36 -17.94
N LEU A 146 9.08 12.84 -17.33
CA LEU A 146 9.16 11.63 -16.52
C LEU A 146 9.35 10.40 -17.42
N ILE A 147 8.68 10.35 -18.57
CA ILE A 147 8.90 9.31 -19.58
C ILE A 147 10.36 9.34 -20.06
N GLN A 148 10.90 10.53 -20.40
CA GLN A 148 12.31 10.67 -20.78
C GLN A 148 13.26 10.21 -19.67
N LEU A 149 12.97 10.52 -18.39
CA LEU A 149 13.77 10.06 -17.25
C LEU A 149 13.77 8.52 -17.16
N ILE A 150 12.61 7.90 -17.38
CA ILE A 150 12.47 6.44 -17.38
C ILE A 150 13.28 5.83 -18.52
N ASP A 151 13.18 6.35 -19.75
CA ASP A 151 13.93 5.88 -20.91
C ASP A 151 15.46 5.98 -20.72
N GLU A 152 15.93 6.94 -19.92
CA GLU A 152 17.36 7.22 -19.71
C GLU A 152 17.96 6.50 -18.49
N THR A 153 17.12 5.85 -17.64
CA THR A 153 17.57 5.27 -16.36
C THR A 153 17.08 3.83 -16.13
N GLU A 154 17.39 3.27 -14.95
CA GLU A 154 16.92 1.96 -14.49
C GLU A 154 15.42 1.90 -14.18
N LEU A 155 14.71 3.03 -14.22
CA LEU A 155 13.26 3.09 -14.01
C LEU A 155 12.51 2.39 -15.14
N ASN A 156 11.38 1.74 -14.79
CA ASN A 156 10.54 1.05 -15.77
C ASN A 156 9.04 1.20 -15.46
N THR A 157 8.66 1.93 -14.41
CA THR A 157 7.29 1.91 -13.89
C THR A 157 6.85 3.29 -13.43
N VAL A 158 5.56 3.58 -13.66
CA VAL A 158 4.86 4.72 -13.06
C VAL A 158 3.68 4.26 -12.20
N VAL A 159 3.58 4.81 -10.98
CA VAL A 159 2.41 4.68 -10.12
C VAL A 159 1.59 5.96 -10.24
N ILE A 160 0.42 5.90 -10.88
CA ILE A 160 -0.41 7.06 -11.18
C ILE A 160 -1.61 7.11 -10.24
N ASP A 161 -1.90 8.27 -9.65
CA ASP A 161 -3.15 8.48 -8.93
C ASP A 161 -4.35 8.33 -9.87
N VAL A 162 -5.08 7.25 -9.73
CA VAL A 162 -6.41 7.05 -10.34
C VAL A 162 -7.48 7.62 -9.42
N LYS A 163 -7.41 7.34 -8.12
CA LYS A 163 -8.27 7.95 -7.11
C LYS A 163 -7.38 8.58 -6.03
N ASN A 164 -7.43 9.90 -5.93
CA ASN A 164 -6.54 10.69 -5.11
C ASN A 164 -6.99 10.82 -3.64
N ASP A 165 -6.23 11.53 -2.82
CA ASP A 165 -6.47 11.73 -1.38
C ASP A 165 -7.73 12.55 -1.08
N GLU A 166 -8.24 13.32 -2.02
CA GLU A 166 -9.51 14.02 -1.92
C GLU A 166 -10.71 13.13 -2.30
N GLY A 167 -10.49 11.87 -2.69
CA GLY A 167 -11.52 10.93 -3.13
C GLY A 167 -11.98 11.16 -4.58
N GLN A 168 -11.22 11.97 -5.33
CA GLN A 168 -11.53 12.29 -6.73
C GLN A 168 -10.86 11.28 -7.67
N ILE A 169 -11.57 10.92 -8.75
CA ILE A 169 -11.02 10.13 -9.84
C ILE A 169 -10.40 11.08 -10.86
N THR A 170 -9.16 10.85 -11.24
CA THR A 170 -8.31 11.82 -11.96
C THR A 170 -8.59 11.93 -13.45
N TYR A 171 -9.49 11.12 -13.98
CA TYR A 171 -9.95 11.15 -15.37
C TYR A 171 -11.45 10.84 -15.48
N GLN A 172 -12.04 10.98 -16.67
CA GLN A 172 -13.43 10.60 -16.91
C GLN A 172 -13.55 9.08 -17.01
N MET A 173 -13.74 8.43 -15.84
CA MET A 173 -13.91 6.99 -15.73
C MET A 173 -15.31 6.55 -16.12
N ASN A 174 -15.44 5.43 -16.83
CA ASN A 174 -16.72 4.84 -17.19
C ASN A 174 -17.27 3.98 -16.03
N LEU A 175 -17.59 4.64 -14.91
CA LEU A 175 -18.19 4.03 -13.72
C LEU A 175 -19.37 4.89 -13.25
N GLU A 176 -20.58 4.34 -13.34
CA GLU A 176 -21.83 5.07 -13.09
C GLU A 176 -21.87 5.68 -11.67
N THR A 177 -21.43 4.95 -10.65
CA THR A 177 -21.39 5.43 -9.26
C THR A 177 -20.47 6.65 -9.12
N ALA A 178 -19.28 6.63 -9.72
CA ALA A 178 -18.35 7.76 -9.69
C ALA A 178 -18.88 8.98 -10.47
N GLN A 179 -19.54 8.75 -11.61
CA GLN A 179 -20.15 9.81 -12.43
C GLN A 179 -21.33 10.45 -11.71
N ASN A 180 -22.20 9.66 -11.06
CA ASN A 180 -23.36 10.17 -10.30
C ASN A 180 -22.96 11.03 -9.10
N MET A 181 -21.76 10.84 -8.56
CA MET A 181 -21.18 11.66 -7.49
C MET A 181 -20.41 12.88 -8.00
N ASP A 182 -20.28 13.08 -9.30
CA ASP A 182 -19.37 14.07 -9.90
C ASP A 182 -17.91 13.90 -9.41
N ALA A 183 -17.49 12.65 -9.10
CA ALA A 183 -16.18 12.37 -8.54
C ALA A 183 -15.05 12.42 -9.60
N CYS A 184 -15.40 12.35 -10.90
CA CYS A 184 -14.43 12.32 -11.99
C CYS A 184 -13.96 13.75 -12.35
N ILE A 185 -12.68 14.02 -12.11
CA ILE A 185 -12.02 15.29 -12.46
C ILE A 185 -11.08 15.05 -13.65
N SER A 186 -11.21 15.87 -14.70
CA SER A 186 -10.39 15.71 -15.91
C SER A 186 -8.97 16.27 -15.74
N TYR A 187 -8.21 15.80 -14.75
CA TYR A 187 -6.78 16.08 -14.66
C TYR A 187 -6.07 15.41 -15.84
N ILE A 188 -6.38 14.14 -16.11
CA ILE A 188 -5.93 13.41 -17.29
C ILE A 188 -7.06 13.52 -18.33
N GLY A 189 -6.82 14.34 -19.35
CA GLY A 189 -7.86 14.66 -20.36
C GLY A 189 -8.13 13.52 -21.35
N ASP A 190 -7.12 12.71 -21.64
CA ASP A 190 -7.19 11.57 -22.57
C ASP A 190 -6.38 10.40 -21.98
N MET A 191 -7.05 9.53 -21.24
CA MET A 191 -6.43 8.36 -20.59
C MET A 191 -5.97 7.33 -21.63
N GLU A 192 -6.71 7.12 -22.70
CA GLU A 192 -6.35 6.17 -23.76
C GLU A 192 -5.05 6.59 -24.44
N ALA A 193 -4.89 7.88 -24.75
CA ALA A 193 -3.65 8.40 -25.33
C ALA A 193 -2.47 8.30 -24.36
N LEU A 194 -2.67 8.57 -23.07
CA LEU A 194 -1.63 8.40 -22.05
C LEU A 194 -1.17 6.95 -21.96
N MET A 195 -2.10 5.98 -21.83
CA MET A 195 -1.76 4.57 -21.74
C MET A 195 -1.08 4.05 -23.01
N ALA A 196 -1.51 4.52 -24.20
CA ALA A 196 -0.84 4.19 -25.45
C ALA A 196 0.60 4.71 -25.49
N THR A 197 0.84 5.93 -25.01
CA THR A 197 2.20 6.51 -24.91
C THR A 197 3.08 5.73 -23.94
N LEU A 198 2.58 5.41 -22.75
CA LEU A 198 3.34 4.63 -21.76
C LEU A 198 3.71 3.25 -22.29
N LYS A 199 2.79 2.60 -22.98
CA LYS A 199 3.02 1.31 -23.63
C LYS A 199 4.03 1.40 -24.78
N GLU A 200 4.05 2.49 -25.56
CA GLU A 200 5.07 2.71 -26.62
C GLU A 200 6.50 2.78 -26.06
N HIS A 201 6.62 3.23 -24.79
CA HIS A 201 7.89 3.31 -24.05
C HIS A 201 8.15 2.10 -23.14
N ASP A 202 7.38 1.01 -23.27
CA ASP A 202 7.49 -0.21 -22.45
C ASP A 202 7.41 0.06 -20.91
N ILE A 203 6.65 1.09 -20.50
CA ILE A 203 6.50 1.50 -19.11
C ILE A 203 5.35 0.73 -18.46
N TYR A 204 5.65 0.01 -17.39
CA TYR A 204 4.67 -0.69 -16.56
C TYR A 204 3.83 0.31 -15.76
N THR A 205 2.52 0.08 -15.66
CA THR A 205 1.58 1.05 -15.13
C THR A 205 0.82 0.53 -13.93
N ILE A 206 0.93 1.24 -12.80
CA ILE A 206 0.24 0.91 -11.55
C ILE A 206 -0.80 2.00 -11.25
N ALA A 207 -2.06 1.59 -11.06
CA ALA A 207 -3.15 2.48 -10.65
C ALA A 207 -3.20 2.60 -9.12
N ARG A 208 -2.81 3.74 -8.55
CA ARG A 208 -2.97 4.01 -7.11
C ARG A 208 -4.41 4.43 -6.82
N ILE A 209 -5.03 3.76 -5.84
CA ILE A 209 -6.40 4.00 -5.39
C ILE A 209 -6.38 4.25 -3.88
N VAL A 210 -6.64 5.49 -3.46
CA VAL A 210 -6.83 5.84 -2.05
C VAL A 210 -8.16 5.26 -1.56
N CYS A 211 -8.11 4.41 -0.52
CA CYS A 211 -9.24 3.62 -0.07
C CYS A 211 -10.15 4.36 0.91
N PHE A 212 -9.85 4.25 2.20
CA PHE A 212 -10.80 4.65 3.25
C PHE A 212 -10.70 6.13 3.65
N LYS A 213 -9.67 6.85 3.25
CA LYS A 213 -9.61 8.31 3.28
C LYS A 213 -10.32 8.84 2.04
N ASP A 214 -11.64 9.04 2.13
CA ASP A 214 -12.46 9.42 0.99
C ASP A 214 -13.51 10.47 1.38
N PRO A 215 -13.15 11.75 1.40
CA PRO A 215 -14.08 12.82 1.72
C PRO A 215 -15.19 12.98 0.68
N TYR A 216 -14.93 12.59 -0.59
CA TYR A 216 -15.93 12.70 -1.66
C TYR A 216 -17.06 11.69 -1.47
N LEU A 217 -16.73 10.42 -1.27
CA LEU A 217 -17.70 9.36 -0.97
C LEU A 217 -18.43 9.64 0.36
N ALA A 218 -17.69 10.06 1.39
CA ALA A 218 -18.28 10.40 2.70
C ALA A 218 -19.29 11.54 2.64
N GLN A 219 -19.09 12.51 1.74
CA GLN A 219 -20.01 13.64 1.54
C GLN A 219 -21.25 13.25 0.73
N ASN A 220 -21.07 12.50 -0.36
CA ASN A 220 -22.15 12.10 -1.26
C ASN A 220 -22.96 10.93 -0.73
N HIS A 221 -22.34 10.06 0.07
CA HIS A 221 -22.95 8.92 0.75
C HIS A 221 -22.70 8.97 2.27
N PRO A 222 -23.39 9.89 2.99
CA PRO A 222 -23.16 10.04 4.43
C PRO A 222 -23.39 8.79 5.28
N GLU A 223 -24.17 7.81 4.77
CA GLU A 223 -24.38 6.51 5.39
C GLU A 223 -23.12 5.63 5.37
N LEU A 224 -22.19 5.88 4.43
CA LEU A 224 -20.91 5.18 4.31
C LEU A 224 -19.79 5.88 5.10
N ALA A 225 -19.99 7.15 5.47
CA ALA A 225 -19.02 7.92 6.24
C ALA A 225 -18.78 7.28 7.62
N LEU A 226 -17.52 7.24 8.05
CA LEU A 226 -17.18 6.95 9.42
C LEU A 226 -17.62 8.12 10.31
N LYS A 227 -18.38 7.85 11.38
CA LYS A 227 -19.03 8.88 12.20
C LYS A 227 -18.56 8.86 13.64
N LYS A 228 -18.45 10.05 14.21
CA LYS A 228 -18.32 10.26 15.65
C LYS A 228 -19.63 9.91 16.37
N ALA A 229 -19.59 9.84 17.70
CA ALA A 229 -20.77 9.56 18.51
C ALA A 229 -21.91 10.61 18.35
N ASP A 230 -21.57 11.84 17.97
CA ASP A 230 -22.53 12.91 17.69
C ASP A 230 -23.10 12.88 16.26
N GLY A 231 -22.69 11.91 15.45
CA GLY A 231 -23.14 11.72 14.07
C GLY A 231 -22.39 12.54 13.03
N THR A 232 -21.41 13.37 13.42
CA THR A 232 -20.54 14.08 12.48
C THR A 232 -19.47 13.15 11.90
N PRO A 233 -18.97 13.41 10.67
CA PRO A 233 -17.90 12.59 10.10
C PRO A 233 -16.61 12.62 10.93
N VAL A 234 -15.88 11.52 10.96
CA VAL A 234 -14.48 11.47 11.39
C VAL A 234 -13.63 12.10 10.28
N THR A 235 -12.76 13.01 10.65
CA THR A 235 -11.84 13.69 9.73
C THR A 235 -10.42 13.62 10.28
N ASP A 236 -9.45 13.65 9.36
CA ASP A 236 -8.03 13.86 9.67
C ASP A 236 -7.75 15.29 10.16
N ALA A 237 -6.47 15.60 10.39
CA ALA A 237 -6.01 16.93 10.83
C ALA A 237 -6.31 18.05 9.80
N TYR A 238 -6.51 17.71 8.54
CA TYR A 238 -6.83 18.64 7.43
C TYR A 238 -8.32 18.76 7.16
N GLY A 239 -9.14 18.06 7.89
CA GLY A 239 -10.58 18.05 7.74
C GLY A 239 -11.07 17.10 6.64
N LEU A 240 -10.23 16.24 6.10
CA LEU A 240 -10.60 15.23 5.12
C LEU A 240 -11.33 14.07 5.81
N ALA A 241 -12.52 13.75 5.32
CA ALA A 241 -13.38 12.75 5.92
C ALA A 241 -12.96 11.33 5.52
N TRP A 242 -13.25 10.39 6.42
CA TRP A 242 -13.06 8.96 6.20
C TRP A 242 -14.37 8.24 5.98
N VAL A 243 -14.38 7.25 5.11
CA VAL A 243 -15.45 6.26 5.02
C VAL A 243 -15.19 5.10 5.96
N ASN A 244 -16.23 4.33 6.27
CA ASN A 244 -16.15 3.26 7.26
C ASN A 244 -15.57 1.97 6.66
N PRO A 245 -14.37 1.51 7.06
CA PRO A 245 -13.76 0.28 6.56
C PRO A 245 -14.56 -1.00 6.83
N CYS A 246 -15.54 -0.95 7.75
CA CYS A 246 -16.40 -2.10 8.07
C CYS A 246 -17.66 -2.17 7.19
N LYS A 247 -17.76 -1.37 6.14
CA LYS A 247 -18.89 -1.34 5.21
C LYS A 247 -18.56 -2.04 3.90
N GLU A 248 -19.27 -3.13 3.59
CA GLU A 248 -19.10 -3.88 2.35
C GLU A 248 -19.43 -3.04 1.11
N GLU A 249 -20.37 -2.08 1.22
CA GLU A 249 -20.71 -1.16 0.14
C GLU A 249 -19.52 -0.23 -0.23
N VAL A 250 -18.63 0.06 0.73
CA VAL A 250 -17.37 0.77 0.46
C VAL A 250 -16.40 -0.14 -0.28
N TRP A 251 -16.32 -1.42 0.09
CA TRP A 251 -15.48 -2.40 -0.59
C TRP A 251 -15.89 -2.60 -2.04
N GLU A 252 -17.21 -2.71 -2.30
CA GLU A 252 -17.78 -2.80 -3.64
C GLU A 252 -17.35 -1.59 -4.50
N TYR A 253 -17.57 -0.36 -3.99
CA TYR A 253 -17.19 0.84 -4.72
C TYR A 253 -15.69 0.91 -5.05
N LEU A 254 -14.82 0.62 -4.08
CA LEU A 254 -13.36 0.66 -4.27
C LEU A 254 -12.90 -0.41 -5.28
N THR A 255 -13.51 -1.59 -5.24
CA THR A 255 -13.22 -2.67 -6.18
C THR A 255 -13.73 -2.35 -7.59
N ASP A 256 -14.90 -1.72 -7.71
CA ASP A 256 -15.44 -1.26 -9.01
C ASP A 256 -14.53 -0.18 -9.64
N VAL A 257 -13.98 0.75 -8.82
CA VAL A 257 -12.98 1.73 -9.28
C VAL A 257 -11.72 1.02 -9.80
N ALA A 258 -11.25 -0.01 -9.07
CA ALA A 258 -10.08 -0.80 -9.46
C ALA A 258 -10.30 -1.55 -10.78
N ILE A 259 -11.46 -2.20 -10.93
CA ILE A 259 -11.83 -2.90 -12.16
C ILE A 259 -11.89 -1.93 -13.34
N ALA A 260 -12.48 -0.74 -13.15
CA ALA A 260 -12.57 0.26 -14.21
C ALA A 260 -11.18 0.85 -14.56
N ALA A 261 -10.24 0.94 -13.61
CA ALA A 261 -8.85 1.31 -13.87
C ALA A 261 -8.13 0.23 -14.71
N ALA A 262 -8.28 -1.04 -14.34
CA ALA A 262 -7.74 -2.16 -15.12
C ALA A 262 -8.30 -2.18 -16.55
N GLU A 263 -9.61 -1.92 -16.74
CA GLU A 263 -10.24 -1.81 -18.06
C GLU A 263 -9.73 -0.59 -18.86
N ALA A 264 -9.21 0.46 -18.20
CA ALA A 264 -8.55 1.58 -18.86
C ALA A 264 -7.11 1.26 -19.31
N GLY A 265 -6.57 0.08 -18.95
CA GLY A 265 -5.30 -0.44 -19.44
C GLY A 265 -4.16 -0.46 -18.41
N PHE A 266 -4.41 -0.19 -17.13
CA PHE A 266 -3.41 -0.36 -16.08
C PHE A 266 -3.07 -1.84 -15.87
N ASP A 267 -1.78 -2.13 -15.65
CA ASP A 267 -1.25 -3.48 -15.48
C ASP A 267 -1.46 -4.00 -14.05
N GLU A 268 -1.51 -3.10 -13.06
CA GLU A 268 -1.57 -3.42 -11.64
C GLU A 268 -2.42 -2.41 -10.87
N ILE A 269 -3.08 -2.88 -9.81
CA ILE A 269 -3.85 -2.03 -8.88
C ILE A 269 -3.11 -1.94 -7.54
N GLN A 270 -2.90 -0.71 -7.06
CA GLN A 270 -2.26 -0.45 -5.77
C GLN A 270 -3.24 0.30 -4.85
N TYR A 271 -3.63 -0.36 -3.76
CA TYR A 271 -4.51 0.20 -2.74
C TYR A 271 -3.70 0.94 -1.67
N ASP A 272 -3.90 2.24 -1.55
CA ASP A 272 -3.33 3.07 -0.48
C ASP A 272 -4.40 3.52 0.51
N TYR A 273 -3.99 3.99 1.71
CA TYR A 273 -4.91 4.28 2.82
C TYR A 273 -5.88 3.11 3.12
N VAL A 274 -5.42 1.89 2.86
CA VAL A 274 -6.11 0.63 3.15
C VAL A 274 -5.92 0.27 4.62
N ARG A 275 -6.39 1.16 5.49
CA ARG A 275 -6.21 1.11 6.93
C ARG A 275 -7.31 1.84 7.69
N PHE A 276 -7.39 1.62 8.98
CA PHE A 276 -8.23 2.44 9.86
C PHE A 276 -7.56 3.81 10.10
N PRO A 277 -8.37 4.88 10.29
CA PRO A 277 -7.83 6.16 10.75
C PRO A 277 -7.29 6.02 12.17
N ILE A 278 -6.34 6.88 12.54
CA ILE A 278 -5.65 6.87 13.82
C ILE A 278 -6.05 8.08 14.67
N GLY A 279 -5.80 7.96 15.98
CA GLY A 279 -6.03 9.01 16.97
C GLY A 279 -7.34 8.86 17.74
N SER A 280 -7.45 9.58 18.84
CA SER A 280 -8.54 9.44 19.81
C SER A 280 -9.95 9.66 19.25
N VAL A 281 -10.09 10.42 18.18
CA VAL A 281 -11.38 10.65 17.50
C VAL A 281 -11.79 9.41 16.72
N ALA A 282 -10.84 8.76 16.06
CA ALA A 282 -11.05 7.52 15.34
C ALA A 282 -11.36 6.36 16.31
N ASP A 283 -10.63 6.27 17.41
CA ASP A 283 -10.84 5.24 18.43
C ASP A 283 -12.24 5.32 19.08
N ALA A 284 -12.80 6.53 19.17
CA ALA A 284 -14.15 6.78 19.68
C ALA A 284 -15.24 6.75 18.60
N ALA A 285 -14.92 6.42 17.35
CA ALA A 285 -15.85 6.43 16.23
C ALA A 285 -16.85 5.27 16.29
N ASN A 286 -17.98 5.45 15.62
CA ASN A 286 -18.99 4.41 15.48
C ASN A 286 -18.77 3.63 14.17
N TYR A 287 -18.15 2.47 14.27
CA TYR A 287 -17.92 1.58 13.15
C TYR A 287 -19.13 0.69 12.78
N GLY A 288 -20.20 0.74 13.59
CA GLY A 288 -21.36 -0.14 13.41
C GLY A 288 -21.15 -1.59 13.89
N VAL A 289 -19.93 -1.93 14.26
CA VAL A 289 -19.52 -3.21 14.84
C VAL A 289 -18.68 -2.94 16.09
N ALA A 290 -18.61 -3.93 17.00
CA ALA A 290 -17.70 -3.84 18.14
C ALA A 290 -16.25 -3.99 17.66
N ILE A 291 -15.40 -3.03 17.99
CA ILE A 291 -13.96 -3.11 17.71
C ILE A 291 -13.30 -3.79 18.91
N GLU A 292 -12.97 -5.07 18.72
CA GLU A 292 -12.22 -5.91 19.65
C GLU A 292 -10.84 -6.20 19.04
N ASN A 293 -9.93 -6.81 19.81
CA ASN A 293 -8.62 -7.22 19.28
C ASN A 293 -8.77 -8.07 18.03
N GLY A 294 -8.03 -7.74 16.97
CA GLY A 294 -8.07 -8.39 15.68
C GLY A 294 -9.27 -8.04 14.80
N THR A 295 -10.20 -7.17 15.24
CA THR A 295 -11.34 -6.75 14.40
C THR A 295 -10.88 -5.90 13.24
N LYS A 296 -10.02 -4.90 13.48
CA LYS A 296 -9.49 -4.03 12.41
C LYS A 296 -8.70 -4.83 11.37
N GLU A 297 -7.84 -5.73 11.82
CA GLU A 297 -7.07 -6.64 10.95
C GLU A 297 -7.96 -7.48 10.05
N LYS A 298 -9.02 -8.10 10.62
CA LYS A 298 -10.00 -8.87 9.85
C LYS A 298 -10.73 -8.05 8.80
N MET A 299 -11.03 -6.79 9.08
CA MET A 299 -11.72 -5.92 8.12
C MET A 299 -10.80 -5.54 6.96
N ILE A 300 -9.55 -5.18 7.25
CA ILE A 300 -8.58 -4.83 6.19
C ILE A 300 -8.24 -6.05 5.34
N THR A 301 -7.88 -7.18 5.97
CA THR A 301 -7.60 -8.43 5.25
C THR A 301 -8.83 -8.89 4.47
N GLY A 302 -10.04 -8.79 5.05
CA GLY A 302 -11.30 -9.14 4.39
C GLY A 302 -11.59 -8.29 3.16
N PHE A 303 -11.35 -6.98 3.22
CA PHE A 303 -11.46 -6.11 2.04
C PHE A 303 -10.46 -6.52 0.94
N LEU A 304 -9.19 -6.72 1.31
CA LEU A 304 -8.16 -7.09 0.34
C LEU A 304 -8.43 -8.47 -0.27
N THR A 305 -8.87 -9.46 0.52
CA THR A 305 -9.32 -10.76 -0.03
C THR A 305 -10.45 -10.57 -1.04
N TYR A 306 -11.48 -9.81 -0.66
CA TYR A 306 -12.63 -9.52 -1.54
C TYR A 306 -12.23 -8.85 -2.86
N ALA A 307 -11.30 -7.89 -2.80
CA ALA A 307 -10.84 -7.17 -3.98
C ALA A 307 -9.91 -8.02 -4.85
N THR A 308 -8.97 -8.75 -4.23
CA THR A 308 -8.00 -9.61 -4.92
C THR A 308 -8.70 -10.71 -5.69
N GLU A 309 -9.65 -11.44 -5.09
CA GLU A 309 -10.42 -12.48 -5.79
C GLU A 309 -11.07 -11.96 -7.09
N ARG A 310 -11.65 -10.74 -7.07
CA ARG A 310 -12.30 -10.15 -8.24
C ARG A 310 -11.34 -9.63 -9.30
N LEU A 311 -10.20 -9.13 -8.88
CA LEU A 311 -9.17 -8.62 -9.80
C LEU A 311 -8.40 -9.78 -10.44
N HIS A 312 -8.17 -10.87 -9.71
CA HIS A 312 -7.58 -12.11 -10.23
C HIS A 312 -8.47 -12.77 -11.31
N GLU A 313 -9.80 -12.69 -11.20
CA GLU A 313 -10.71 -13.11 -12.30
C GLU A 313 -10.43 -12.39 -13.62
N LYS A 314 -9.77 -11.23 -13.57
CA LYS A 314 -9.35 -10.42 -14.72
C LYS A 314 -7.84 -10.52 -15.02
N GLY A 315 -7.09 -11.31 -14.25
CA GLY A 315 -5.64 -11.46 -14.39
C GLY A 315 -4.84 -10.23 -13.94
N ILE A 316 -5.37 -9.42 -13.00
CA ILE A 316 -4.77 -8.16 -12.52
C ILE A 316 -4.05 -8.39 -11.18
N ILE A 317 -2.82 -7.95 -11.10
CA ILE A 317 -1.98 -7.95 -9.89
C ILE A 317 -2.51 -6.94 -8.88
N VAL A 318 -2.53 -7.32 -7.60
CA VAL A 318 -3.03 -6.50 -6.50
C VAL A 318 -1.93 -6.19 -5.51
N THR A 319 -1.74 -4.90 -5.27
CA THR A 319 -0.76 -4.35 -4.32
C THR A 319 -1.46 -3.58 -3.22
N ALA A 320 -0.88 -3.58 -2.01
CA ALA A 320 -1.32 -2.72 -0.92
C ALA A 320 -0.16 -1.96 -0.30
N ASP A 321 -0.37 -0.65 -0.08
CA ASP A 321 0.53 0.22 0.65
C ASP A 321 0.30 0.05 2.15
N VAL A 322 1.36 -0.21 2.87
CA VAL A 322 1.30 -0.40 4.32
C VAL A 322 2.32 0.47 5.04
N PHE A 323 2.04 0.82 6.29
CA PHE A 323 3.02 1.54 7.08
C PHE A 323 4.27 0.68 7.32
N GLY A 324 5.46 1.23 7.08
CA GLY A 324 6.71 0.54 7.38
C GLY A 324 6.88 0.23 8.88
N THR A 325 6.20 0.97 9.75
CA THR A 325 6.25 0.79 11.21
C THR A 325 5.45 -0.40 11.72
N ILE A 326 4.57 -1.00 10.92
CA ILE A 326 3.84 -2.21 11.32
C ILE A 326 4.75 -3.45 11.35
N ILE A 327 5.87 -3.42 10.64
CA ILE A 327 6.83 -4.52 10.61
C ILE A 327 7.37 -4.72 12.03
N GLY A 328 7.08 -5.88 12.63
CA GLY A 328 7.49 -6.22 13.98
C GLY A 328 6.78 -5.46 15.11
N SER A 329 5.67 -4.75 14.85
CA SER A 329 4.95 -3.93 15.83
C SER A 329 3.48 -4.32 15.98
N GLU A 330 3.18 -5.18 16.96
CA GLU A 330 1.78 -5.54 17.27
C GLU A 330 0.91 -4.32 17.62
N VAL A 331 1.48 -3.27 18.21
CA VAL A 331 0.76 -2.05 18.59
C VAL A 331 0.32 -1.27 17.36
N ASP A 332 1.21 -1.09 16.40
CA ASP A 332 0.88 -0.37 15.16
C ASP A 332 -0.10 -1.18 14.31
N ILE A 333 0.05 -2.50 14.25
CA ILE A 333 -0.92 -3.43 13.63
C ILE A 333 -2.31 -3.24 14.23
N GLU A 334 -2.46 -3.24 15.55
CA GLU A 334 -3.75 -3.07 16.23
C GLU A 334 -4.36 -1.68 15.93
N HIS A 335 -3.54 -0.64 15.83
CA HIS A 335 -4.02 0.73 15.55
C HIS A 335 -4.60 0.86 14.14
N VAL A 336 -3.89 0.39 13.12
CA VAL A 336 -4.25 0.62 11.70
C VAL A 336 -4.99 -0.55 11.06
N GLY A 337 -4.90 -1.75 11.65
CA GLY A 337 -5.52 -2.97 11.12
C GLY A 337 -4.72 -3.62 9.99
N GLN A 338 -3.47 -3.20 9.75
CA GLN A 338 -2.59 -3.79 8.75
C GLN A 338 -1.71 -4.86 9.43
N ASN A 339 -2.07 -6.14 9.30
CA ASN A 339 -1.25 -7.26 9.76
C ASN A 339 -0.31 -7.69 8.64
N TYR A 340 0.99 -7.46 8.81
CA TYR A 340 2.00 -7.60 7.77
C TYR A 340 2.03 -9.00 7.16
N THR A 341 2.08 -10.03 8.01
CA THR A 341 2.09 -11.43 7.58
C THR A 341 0.78 -11.84 6.91
N ALA A 342 -0.38 -11.50 7.51
CA ALA A 342 -1.68 -11.85 6.94
C ALA A 342 -1.93 -11.16 5.59
N LEU A 343 -1.43 -9.94 5.41
CA LEU A 343 -1.53 -9.24 4.12
C LEU A 343 -0.61 -9.87 3.07
N ALA A 344 0.61 -10.30 3.46
CA ALA A 344 1.52 -10.99 2.56
C ALA A 344 0.96 -12.33 2.03
N GLU A 345 0.05 -12.99 2.78
CA GLU A 345 -0.66 -14.19 2.34
C GLU A 345 -1.91 -13.90 1.50
N THR A 346 -2.32 -12.62 1.39
CA THR A 346 -3.62 -12.25 0.81
C THR A 346 -3.51 -11.62 -0.57
N ILE A 347 -2.42 -10.88 -0.83
CA ILE A 347 -2.21 -10.06 -2.03
C ILE A 347 -0.93 -10.47 -2.76
N ASP A 348 -0.75 -9.97 -3.99
CA ASP A 348 0.41 -10.31 -4.81
C ASP A 348 1.66 -9.51 -4.41
N VAL A 349 1.50 -8.23 -4.07
CA VAL A 349 2.60 -7.33 -3.74
C VAL A 349 2.30 -6.52 -2.49
N LEU A 350 3.23 -6.51 -1.54
CA LEU A 350 3.17 -5.73 -0.31
C LEU A 350 4.16 -4.58 -0.38
N SER A 351 3.67 -3.35 -0.30
CA SER A 351 4.47 -2.13 -0.46
C SER A 351 4.61 -1.35 0.86
N PRO A 352 5.58 -1.70 1.72
CA PRO A 352 5.82 -0.97 2.96
C PRO A 352 6.44 0.40 2.68
N MET A 353 5.89 1.44 3.32
CA MET A 353 6.39 2.81 3.29
C MET A 353 7.55 2.96 4.28
N VAL A 354 8.78 2.66 3.84
CA VAL A 354 9.97 2.66 4.69
C VAL A 354 10.73 4.00 4.59
N TYR A 355 10.01 5.10 4.69
CA TYR A 355 10.61 6.44 4.66
C TYR A 355 11.43 6.71 5.92
N PRO A 356 12.75 6.98 5.85
CA PRO A 356 13.57 7.25 7.03
C PRO A 356 13.03 8.37 7.93
N SER A 357 12.39 9.39 7.36
CA SER A 357 11.78 10.50 8.11
C SER A 357 10.58 10.09 8.97
N HIS A 358 9.97 8.94 8.73
CA HIS A 358 8.80 8.42 9.45
C HIS A 358 9.16 7.53 10.65
N TYR A 359 10.46 7.30 10.86
CA TYR A 359 10.94 6.55 12.03
C TYR A 359 11.40 7.52 13.12
N GLY A 360 10.91 7.32 14.33
CA GLY A 360 11.19 8.19 15.48
C GLY A 360 12.63 8.08 15.99
N CYS A 361 13.04 9.07 16.81
CA CYS A 361 14.34 9.10 17.45
C CYS A 361 14.61 7.81 18.24
N GLY A 362 15.75 7.17 18.00
CA GLY A 362 16.20 5.95 18.68
C GLY A 362 15.81 4.65 17.96
N VAL A 363 14.94 4.69 16.94
CA VAL A 363 14.61 3.50 16.14
C VAL A 363 15.87 3.04 15.41
N TYR A 364 16.07 1.74 15.38
CA TYR A 364 17.29 1.07 14.87
C TYR A 364 18.60 1.59 15.48
N GLY A 365 18.53 2.28 16.63
CA GLY A 365 19.68 2.87 17.32
C GLY A 365 20.12 4.23 16.76
N TYR A 366 19.43 4.77 15.78
CA TYR A 366 19.73 6.06 15.16
C TYR A 366 19.06 7.23 15.90
N LYS A 367 19.85 8.27 16.19
CA LYS A 367 19.32 9.48 16.84
C LYS A 367 18.32 10.21 15.91
N VAL A 368 18.62 10.24 14.63
CA VAL A 368 17.77 10.79 13.57
C VAL A 368 17.79 9.79 12.42
N PRO A 369 16.81 8.88 12.31
CA PRO A 369 16.77 7.91 11.22
C PRO A 369 16.79 8.54 9.83
N ASP A 370 16.17 9.73 9.64
CA ASP A 370 16.22 10.50 8.40
C ASP A 370 17.64 10.86 7.95
N ALA A 371 18.61 10.96 8.88
CA ALA A 371 20.01 11.21 8.57
C ALA A 371 20.81 9.94 8.21
N GLU A 372 20.19 8.77 8.29
CA GLU A 372 20.78 7.43 8.08
C GLU A 372 19.94 6.61 7.09
N PRO A 373 19.76 7.07 5.84
CA PRO A 373 18.81 6.49 4.88
C PRO A 373 19.11 5.02 4.58
N TYR A 374 20.36 4.65 4.29
CA TYR A 374 20.75 3.25 4.07
C TYR A 374 20.43 2.38 5.29
N GLY A 375 20.91 2.80 6.47
CA GLY A 375 20.79 1.98 7.68
C GLY A 375 19.35 1.78 8.12
N THR A 376 18.50 2.81 7.95
CA THR A 376 17.08 2.73 8.32
C THR A 376 16.31 1.81 7.37
N VAL A 377 16.48 1.96 6.05
CA VAL A 377 15.82 1.11 5.06
C VAL A 377 16.30 -0.34 5.18
N PHE A 378 17.62 -0.56 5.29
CA PHE A 378 18.19 -1.90 5.45
C PHE A 378 17.65 -2.63 6.69
N ALA A 379 17.58 -1.93 7.84
CA ALA A 379 17.06 -2.52 9.07
C ALA A 379 15.56 -2.84 8.97
N ALA A 380 14.75 -1.93 8.40
CA ALA A 380 13.32 -2.16 8.23
C ALA A 380 13.03 -3.36 7.31
N LEU A 381 13.78 -3.49 6.22
CA LEU A 381 13.60 -4.59 5.27
C LEU A 381 14.21 -5.92 5.78
N THR A 382 15.23 -5.87 6.63
CA THR A 382 15.70 -7.05 7.34
C THR A 382 14.64 -7.56 8.31
N ASP A 383 14.02 -6.67 9.10
CA ASP A 383 12.88 -7.04 9.98
C ASP A 383 11.71 -7.61 9.14
N SER A 384 11.43 -7.06 7.95
CA SER A 384 10.43 -7.59 7.01
C SER A 384 10.75 -9.04 6.59
N SER A 385 12.00 -9.30 6.19
CA SER A 385 12.43 -10.64 5.80
C SER A 385 12.33 -11.63 6.96
N GLU A 386 12.70 -11.20 8.18
CA GLU A 386 12.57 -12.03 9.39
C GLU A 386 11.10 -12.34 9.72
N GLU A 387 10.18 -11.39 9.56
CA GLU A 387 8.75 -11.57 9.85
C GLU A 387 8.09 -12.53 8.85
N LEU A 388 8.47 -12.45 7.57
CA LEU A 388 7.90 -13.29 6.51
C LEU A 388 8.63 -14.64 6.31
N GLN A 389 9.71 -14.92 7.04
CA GLN A 389 10.51 -16.14 6.85
C GLN A 389 9.75 -17.44 7.11
N ALA A 390 8.64 -17.40 7.84
CA ALA A 390 7.82 -18.57 8.16
C ALA A 390 6.83 -18.93 7.06
N LEU A 391 6.58 -18.04 6.10
CA LEU A 391 5.71 -18.28 4.96
C LEU A 391 6.46 -19.07 3.88
N GLU A 392 5.74 -19.99 3.22
CA GLU A 392 6.27 -20.65 2.01
C GLU A 392 6.39 -19.62 0.89
N GLU A 393 7.38 -19.76 0.00
CA GLU A 393 7.66 -18.79 -1.06
C GLU A 393 6.49 -18.61 -2.05
N SER A 394 5.70 -19.68 -2.28
CA SER A 394 4.50 -19.65 -3.13
C SER A 394 3.35 -18.81 -2.54
N ASP A 395 3.32 -18.67 -1.22
CA ASP A 395 2.22 -18.06 -0.48
C ASP A 395 2.57 -16.64 0.00
N LYS A 396 3.73 -16.13 -0.40
CA LYS A 396 4.27 -14.86 0.08
C LYS A 396 4.23 -13.80 -1.01
N ALA A 397 3.63 -12.66 -0.70
CA ALA A 397 3.65 -11.49 -1.57
C ALA A 397 5.08 -11.03 -1.88
N ILE A 398 5.29 -10.48 -3.07
CA ILE A 398 6.49 -9.71 -3.40
C ILE A 398 6.54 -8.49 -2.47
N VAL A 399 7.69 -8.19 -1.89
CA VAL A 399 7.88 -6.97 -1.08
C VAL A 399 8.52 -5.90 -1.93
N ARG A 400 7.78 -4.80 -2.13
CA ARG A 400 8.19 -3.65 -2.96
C ARG A 400 8.10 -2.37 -2.14
N PRO A 401 9.17 -1.95 -1.43
CA PRO A 401 9.11 -0.80 -0.56
C PRO A 401 8.97 0.52 -1.31
N TRP A 402 8.24 1.46 -0.70
CA TRP A 402 8.30 2.87 -1.02
C TRP A 402 9.53 3.51 -0.37
N LEU A 403 10.31 4.26 -1.15
CA LEU A 403 11.53 4.95 -0.73
C LEU A 403 11.34 6.47 -0.77
N GLN A 404 12.00 7.17 0.16
CA GLN A 404 11.90 8.61 0.31
C GLN A 404 12.72 9.35 -0.75
N ALA A 405 12.06 10.08 -1.65
CA ALA A 405 12.70 10.95 -2.64
C ALA A 405 12.40 12.45 -2.39
N PHE A 406 12.35 12.86 -1.13
CA PHE A 406 12.08 14.22 -0.70
C PHE A 406 12.86 14.56 0.58
N THR A 407 13.08 15.86 0.85
CA THR A 407 13.69 16.36 2.09
C THR A 407 12.62 16.63 3.14
N ALA A 408 12.67 15.93 4.27
CA ALA A 408 11.71 16.02 5.37
C ALA A 408 12.04 17.20 6.31
N THR A 409 11.73 18.43 5.91
CA THR A 409 12.11 19.66 6.62
C THR A 409 11.49 19.81 8.01
N TRP A 410 10.44 19.05 8.33
CA TRP A 410 9.78 18.98 9.64
C TRP A 410 10.49 18.10 10.67
N VAL A 411 11.44 17.25 10.22
CA VAL A 411 12.22 16.39 11.12
C VAL A 411 13.40 17.14 11.71
N ASP A 412 13.48 17.20 13.04
CA ASP A 412 14.58 17.88 13.75
C ASP A 412 15.90 17.12 13.52
N GLY A 413 16.84 17.77 12.86
CA GLY A 413 18.11 17.16 12.45
C GLY A 413 18.08 16.41 11.12
N HIS A 414 17.04 16.62 10.30
CA HIS A 414 16.97 16.10 8.93
C HIS A 414 18.20 16.46 8.08
N ILE A 415 18.40 15.68 7.03
CA ILE A 415 19.39 15.99 5.99
C ILE A 415 18.69 16.30 4.66
N SER A 416 19.39 16.97 3.75
CA SER A 416 18.90 17.14 2.39
C SER A 416 19.00 15.81 1.64
N TYR A 417 17.90 15.43 0.98
CA TYR A 417 17.85 14.26 0.10
C TYR A 417 18.11 14.69 -1.35
N GLY A 418 18.99 13.95 -2.00
CA GLY A 418 19.36 14.04 -3.40
C GLY A 418 19.79 12.67 -3.90
N GLY A 419 20.44 12.60 -5.05
CA GLY A 419 20.81 11.32 -5.68
C GLY A 419 21.58 10.37 -4.78
N LYS A 420 22.49 10.90 -3.94
CA LYS A 420 23.23 10.06 -2.98
C LYS A 420 22.30 9.32 -2.02
N GLN A 421 21.32 9.98 -1.40
CA GLN A 421 20.41 9.40 -0.42
C GLN A 421 19.41 8.44 -1.09
N ILE A 422 19.03 8.72 -2.33
CA ILE A 422 18.21 7.81 -3.15
C ILE A 422 18.98 6.53 -3.43
N ARG A 423 20.22 6.62 -3.92
CA ARG A 423 21.06 5.44 -4.19
C ARG A 423 21.37 4.63 -2.92
N GLU A 424 21.61 5.28 -1.78
CA GLU A 424 21.79 4.62 -0.48
C GLU A 424 20.56 3.79 -0.09
N GLN A 425 19.36 4.28 -0.31
CA GLN A 425 18.12 3.54 -0.04
C GLN A 425 17.94 2.36 -1.01
N ILE A 426 18.13 2.58 -2.31
CA ILE A 426 18.04 1.52 -3.34
C ILE A 426 19.05 0.40 -3.03
N GLN A 427 20.29 0.76 -2.68
CA GLN A 427 21.29 -0.24 -2.30
C GLN A 427 20.89 -1.02 -1.05
N ALA A 428 20.24 -0.36 -0.08
CA ALA A 428 19.74 -1.03 1.13
C ALA A 428 18.63 -2.04 0.81
N VAL A 429 17.78 -1.77 -0.21
CA VAL A 429 16.79 -2.74 -0.71
C VAL A 429 17.47 -3.99 -1.23
N TYR A 430 18.46 -3.83 -2.12
CA TYR A 430 19.20 -4.95 -2.71
C TYR A 430 20.00 -5.74 -1.66
N ASP A 431 20.68 -5.06 -0.74
CA ASP A 431 21.46 -5.71 0.33
C ASP A 431 20.56 -6.44 1.35
N ALA A 432 19.28 -6.05 1.48
CA ALA A 432 18.27 -6.77 2.27
C ALA A 432 17.64 -7.95 1.51
N GLY A 433 18.01 -8.18 0.25
CA GLY A 433 17.56 -9.31 -0.57
C GLY A 433 16.27 -9.06 -1.36
N TYR A 434 15.90 -7.81 -1.58
CA TYR A 434 14.74 -7.41 -2.39
C TYR A 434 15.20 -6.75 -3.69
N ASP A 435 14.40 -6.85 -4.76
CA ASP A 435 14.77 -6.41 -6.11
C ASP A 435 13.94 -5.23 -6.62
N GLU A 436 12.80 -4.94 -5.97
CA GLU A 436 11.79 -3.99 -6.42
C GLU A 436 11.68 -2.82 -5.45
N TRP A 437 11.36 -1.64 -5.98
CA TRP A 437 11.18 -0.42 -5.19
C TRP A 437 10.44 0.66 -5.96
N ILE A 438 9.84 1.62 -5.24
CA ILE A 438 9.18 2.79 -5.79
C ILE A 438 9.66 4.04 -5.04
N LEU A 439 9.98 5.11 -5.77
CA LEU A 439 10.33 6.41 -5.21
C LEU A 439 9.09 7.27 -5.00
N TRP A 440 8.95 7.79 -3.79
CA TRP A 440 7.89 8.74 -3.46
C TRP A 440 8.40 10.19 -3.46
N ASN A 441 7.81 11.03 -4.29
CA ASN A 441 7.92 12.48 -4.24
C ASN A 441 6.60 13.11 -4.69
N SER A 442 5.86 13.73 -3.77
CA SER A 442 4.54 14.30 -4.03
C SER A 442 4.54 15.45 -5.05
N ARG A 443 5.72 16.08 -5.28
CA ARG A 443 5.89 17.11 -6.33
C ARG A 443 6.28 16.51 -7.68
N ASN A 444 6.43 15.20 -7.78
CA ASN A 444 6.90 14.47 -8.96
C ASN A 444 8.20 15.04 -9.56
N HIS A 445 9.11 15.45 -8.66
CA HIS A 445 10.43 15.95 -9.03
C HIS A 445 11.49 14.90 -8.75
N TYR A 446 11.97 14.27 -9.81
CA TYR A 446 12.99 13.23 -9.76
C TYR A 446 14.18 13.63 -10.61
N GLU A 447 15.38 13.27 -10.18
CA GLU A 447 16.64 13.55 -10.84
C GLU A 447 17.40 12.24 -11.11
N ALA A 448 18.11 12.18 -12.23
CA ALA A 448 18.82 10.98 -12.65
C ALA A 448 20.05 10.63 -11.79
N ASP A 449 20.65 11.61 -11.06
CA ASP A 449 21.94 11.44 -10.39
C ASP A 449 21.95 10.42 -9.23
N GLY A 450 20.81 9.87 -8.85
CA GLY A 450 20.67 8.77 -7.88
C GLY A 450 20.34 7.42 -8.54
N LEU A 451 20.11 7.41 -9.82
CA LEU A 451 19.70 6.24 -10.61
C LEU A 451 20.86 5.72 -11.49
N LEU A 452 20.87 4.44 -11.81
CA LEU A 452 21.72 3.91 -12.86
C LEU A 452 21.20 4.37 -14.21
N SER A 453 22.09 4.56 -15.18
CA SER A 453 21.67 4.73 -16.57
C SER A 453 21.08 3.42 -17.11
N ALA A 454 20.26 3.49 -18.16
CA ALA A 454 19.69 2.31 -18.80
C ALA A 454 20.78 1.31 -19.23
N ASP A 455 21.90 1.78 -19.80
CA ASP A 455 23.02 0.94 -20.20
C ASP A 455 23.69 0.22 -19.01
N GLU A 456 23.77 0.86 -17.81
CA GLU A 456 24.32 0.25 -16.59
C GLU A 456 23.36 -0.78 -16.02
N ALA A 457 22.06 -0.52 -16.03
CA ALA A 457 21.03 -1.43 -15.57
C ALA A 457 20.98 -2.72 -16.38
N ASP A 458 21.11 -2.62 -17.71
CA ASP A 458 21.18 -3.76 -18.61
C ASP A 458 22.44 -4.61 -18.38
N ALA A 459 23.56 -3.99 -18.04
CA ALA A 459 24.81 -4.70 -17.75
C ALA A 459 24.72 -5.53 -16.46
N ASP A 460 24.02 -5.03 -15.43
CA ASP A 460 23.82 -5.75 -14.16
C ASP A 460 22.92 -6.98 -14.35
N THR A 461 21.87 -6.91 -15.17
CA THR A 461 21.00 -8.06 -15.48
C THR A 461 21.72 -9.18 -16.22
N VAL A 462 22.75 -8.88 -17.02
CA VAL A 462 23.56 -9.88 -17.76
C VAL A 462 24.53 -10.61 -16.82
N THR A 463 24.97 -10.00 -15.72
CA THR A 463 25.90 -10.62 -14.76
C THR A 463 25.22 -11.57 -13.78
N GLU A 464 23.90 -11.45 -13.56
CA GLU A 464 23.12 -12.34 -12.71
C GLU A 464 22.73 -13.68 -13.37
N ASN A 465 22.97 -13.89 -14.67
CA ASN A 465 22.64 -15.11 -15.39
C ASN A 465 23.89 -15.79 -16.02
N PRO A 466 24.80 -16.41 -15.23
CA PRO A 466 26.01 -17.04 -15.76
C PRO A 466 25.81 -18.43 -16.40
N ASP A 467 24.58 -18.94 -16.55
CA ASP A 467 24.32 -20.32 -16.98
C ASP A 467 23.78 -20.48 -18.41
N THR A 468 24.40 -19.82 -19.41
CA THR A 468 24.26 -20.23 -20.83
C THR A 468 25.60 -20.18 -21.58
N GLU A 469 26.66 -20.73 -21.02
CA GLU A 469 27.82 -21.10 -21.85
C GLU A 469 27.71 -22.57 -22.31
N ASN A 470 27.43 -22.70 -23.61
CA ASN A 470 27.54 -23.85 -24.47
C ASN A 470 28.77 -24.72 -24.15
N THR A 471 28.58 -25.85 -23.50
CA THR A 471 29.53 -26.95 -23.57
C THR A 471 29.26 -27.78 -24.83
N GLU A 472 29.87 -27.42 -25.94
CA GLU A 472 30.09 -28.34 -27.07
C GLU A 472 30.91 -29.53 -26.56
N VAL A 473 30.25 -30.64 -26.32
CA VAL A 473 30.92 -31.94 -26.10
C VAL A 473 31.39 -32.47 -27.45
N THR A 474 32.67 -32.34 -27.75
CA THR A 474 33.31 -33.08 -28.83
C THR A 474 33.38 -34.56 -28.47
N PRO A 475 32.93 -35.49 -29.34
CA PRO A 475 33.04 -36.91 -29.08
C PRO A 475 34.48 -37.41 -29.31
N HIS A 476 35.13 -37.86 -28.26
CA HIS A 476 36.35 -38.63 -28.36
C HIS A 476 36.06 -40.00 -28.97
N SER A 477 36.58 -40.24 -30.20
CA SER A 477 36.65 -41.54 -30.84
C SER A 477 37.61 -42.44 -30.07
N PHE A 478 37.12 -43.57 -29.59
CA PHE A 478 37.94 -44.71 -29.23
C PHE A 478 38.21 -45.50 -30.51
N GLY A 479 39.47 -45.50 -30.94
CA GLY A 479 40.01 -46.45 -31.95
C GLY A 479 40.62 -47.66 -31.24
N THR A 480 40.20 -48.84 -31.71
CA THR A 480 40.76 -50.19 -31.65
C THR A 480 41.67 -50.57 -30.48
#